data_cb85e8bc92140b9cc7ea8398fbfceb4e
#
_entry.id   cb85e8bc92140b9cc7ea8398fbfceb4e
#
_cell.length_a   1.000
_cell.length_b   1.000
_cell.length_c   1.000
_cell.angle_alpha   90.00
_cell.angle_beta   90.00
_cell.angle_gamma   90.00
#
_symmetry.space_group_name_H-M   'P 1'
#
loop_
_entity.id
_entity.type
_entity.pdbx_description
1 polymer ?
#
loop_
_entity_poly.entity_id
_entity_poly.type
_entity_poly.pdbx_seq_one_letter_code
_entity_poly.pdbx_strand_id
1 'polypeptide(L)'
;ANLAEMARLGLPVPPGFTISTEMCSIFYKNKKKLTPKIFGEIKKELKKIELITKKKFGDNSNPLLVSVRSGSRVSMPGMMDTILNLGLNDRTVAALSKKTSNNRFAKDSYRRFIQMYGNVVLGIESHLFEEMIDNYKLTKGVLMDTELNSDDWDGLIKNFKVLIFEKTKKNFPQDVYEQLFGAIKAVFLSWESKRAKNY
;
A
#
# COMPACT_ATOMS: atom_id res chain seq x y z
N ALA A 1 4.64 0.30 -19.79
CA ALA A 1 4.59 0.88 -21.10
C ALA A 1 3.94 2.28 -21.09
N ASN A 2 2.67 2.41 -20.73
CA ASN A 2 1.96 3.70 -20.84
C ASN A 2 2.56 4.84 -19.98
N LEU A 3 2.96 4.58 -18.73
CA LEU A 3 3.58 5.61 -17.87
C LEU A 3 4.93 6.08 -18.42
N ALA A 4 5.73 5.18 -18.99
CA ALA A 4 7.00 5.54 -19.61
C ALA A 4 6.78 6.40 -20.86
N GLU A 5 5.76 6.10 -21.65
CA GLU A 5 5.39 6.90 -22.81
C GLU A 5 4.89 8.30 -22.41
N MET A 6 4.04 8.36 -21.41
CA MET A 6 3.59 9.65 -20.85
C MET A 6 4.77 10.50 -20.36
N ALA A 7 5.74 9.90 -19.68
CA ALA A 7 6.94 10.60 -19.24
C ALA A 7 7.79 11.11 -20.43
N ARG A 8 7.92 10.32 -21.52
CA ARG A 8 8.61 10.74 -22.75
C ARG A 8 7.92 11.92 -23.44
N LEU A 9 6.60 11.99 -23.34
CA LEU A 9 5.81 13.10 -23.86
C LEU A 9 5.84 14.35 -22.96
N GLY A 10 6.62 14.34 -21.88
CA GLY A 10 6.75 15.48 -20.97
C GLY A 10 5.58 15.64 -19.99
N LEU A 11 4.68 14.67 -19.91
CA LEU A 11 3.58 14.71 -18.95
C LEU A 11 4.13 14.52 -17.50
N PRO A 12 3.53 15.17 -16.50
CA PRO A 12 3.97 15.08 -15.12
C PRO A 12 3.65 13.71 -14.51
N VAL A 13 4.52 12.74 -14.76
CA VAL A 13 4.42 11.39 -14.17
C VAL A 13 5.24 11.34 -12.90
N PRO A 14 4.70 10.85 -11.77
CA PRO A 14 5.47 10.63 -10.55
C PRO A 14 6.67 9.70 -10.82
N PRO A 15 7.85 9.97 -10.23
CA PRO A 15 9.01 9.11 -10.40
C PRO A 15 8.75 7.71 -9.88
N GLY A 16 9.24 6.71 -10.60
CA GLY A 16 9.03 5.30 -10.28
C GLY A 16 9.96 4.40 -11.06
N PHE A 17 9.89 3.11 -10.79
CA PHE A 17 10.60 2.07 -11.54
C PHE A 17 9.69 0.86 -11.76
N THR A 18 10.04 0.06 -12.75
CA THR A 18 9.31 -1.16 -13.10
C THR A 18 10.14 -2.39 -12.70
N ILE A 19 9.54 -3.30 -11.96
CA ILE A 19 10.10 -4.62 -11.72
C ILE A 19 9.67 -5.51 -12.89
N SER A 20 10.64 -6.08 -13.62
CA SER A 20 10.34 -6.87 -14.82
C SER A 20 9.67 -8.21 -14.51
N THR A 21 9.02 -8.79 -15.51
CA THR A 21 8.42 -10.13 -15.43
C THR A 21 9.46 -11.22 -15.20
N GLU A 22 10.72 -11.01 -15.59
CA GLU A 22 11.84 -11.90 -15.28
C GLU A 22 12.03 -12.06 -13.77
N MET A 23 11.92 -10.97 -13.02
CA MET A 23 12.01 -11.02 -11.55
C MET A 23 10.86 -11.82 -10.94
N CYS A 24 9.68 -11.73 -11.52
CA CYS A 24 8.55 -12.56 -11.14
C CYS A 24 8.85 -14.05 -11.40
N SER A 25 9.43 -14.37 -12.55
CA SER A 25 9.85 -15.75 -12.88
C SER A 25 10.91 -16.29 -11.91
N ILE A 26 11.89 -15.46 -11.51
CA ILE A 26 12.88 -15.82 -10.50
C ILE A 26 12.22 -16.08 -9.14
N PHE A 27 11.25 -15.23 -8.75
CA PHE A 27 10.47 -15.41 -7.52
C PHE A 27 9.77 -16.78 -7.48
N TYR A 28 9.12 -17.19 -8.58
CA TYR A 28 8.45 -18.50 -8.65
C TYR A 28 9.45 -19.66 -8.62
N LYS A 29 10.55 -19.57 -9.38
CA LYS A 29 11.64 -20.57 -9.35
C LYS A 29 12.25 -20.69 -7.96
N ASN A 30 12.29 -19.62 -7.18
CA ASN A 30 12.79 -19.58 -5.81
C ASN A 30 11.69 -19.89 -4.76
N LYS A 31 10.77 -20.79 -5.07
CA LYS A 31 9.70 -21.25 -4.15
C LYS A 31 8.87 -20.09 -3.57
N LYS A 32 8.54 -19.10 -4.39
CA LYS A 32 7.76 -17.90 -4.02
C LYS A 32 8.42 -17.06 -2.90
N LYS A 33 9.75 -17.02 -2.89
CA LYS A 33 10.54 -16.19 -1.98
C LYS A 33 11.29 -15.10 -2.74
N LEU A 34 11.25 -13.89 -2.22
CA LEU A 34 12.10 -12.82 -2.71
C LEU A 34 13.55 -13.09 -2.27
N THR A 35 14.49 -13.03 -3.21
CA THR A 35 15.91 -13.25 -2.92
C THR A 35 16.57 -11.98 -2.36
N PRO A 36 17.70 -12.10 -1.61
CA PRO A 36 18.48 -10.94 -1.18
C PRO A 36 18.90 -10.02 -2.34
N LYS A 37 19.15 -10.61 -3.52
CA LYS A 37 19.47 -9.84 -4.74
C LYS A 37 18.30 -8.95 -5.16
N ILE A 38 17.06 -9.49 -5.21
CA ILE A 38 15.86 -8.72 -5.53
C ILE A 38 15.64 -7.60 -4.52
N PHE A 39 15.81 -7.88 -3.23
CA PHE A 39 15.74 -6.87 -2.18
C PHE A 39 16.75 -5.73 -2.39
N GLY A 40 17.99 -6.08 -2.72
CA GLY A 40 19.07 -5.10 -2.96
C GLY A 40 18.76 -4.20 -4.15
N GLU A 41 18.28 -4.74 -5.26
CA GLU A 41 17.93 -3.98 -6.46
C GLU A 41 16.74 -3.03 -6.20
N ILE A 42 15.69 -3.51 -5.54
CA ILE A 42 14.54 -2.68 -5.18
C ILE A 42 14.98 -1.50 -4.28
N LYS A 43 15.79 -1.77 -3.26
CA LYS A 43 16.32 -0.71 -2.38
C LYS A 43 17.18 0.31 -3.14
N LYS A 44 17.98 -0.15 -4.09
CA LYS A 44 18.81 0.72 -4.93
C LYS A 44 17.96 1.65 -5.80
N GLU A 45 16.92 1.13 -6.44
CA GLU A 45 16.03 1.94 -7.26
C GLU A 45 15.17 2.89 -6.41
N LEU A 46 14.73 2.45 -5.24
CA LEU A 46 14.01 3.30 -4.29
C LEU A 46 14.86 4.51 -3.86
N LYS A 47 16.16 4.33 -3.61
CA LYS A 47 17.07 5.44 -3.30
C LYS A 47 17.13 6.49 -4.42
N LYS A 48 17.02 6.09 -5.68
CA LYS A 48 16.94 7.07 -6.79
C LYS A 48 15.68 7.92 -6.70
N ILE A 49 14.54 7.29 -6.35
CA ILE A 49 13.28 8.03 -6.15
C ILE A 49 13.41 8.99 -4.97
N GLU A 50 14.03 8.55 -3.87
CA GLU A 50 14.30 9.42 -2.71
C GLU A 50 15.10 10.67 -3.10
N LEU A 51 16.13 10.51 -3.92
CA LEU A 51 16.94 11.63 -4.41
C LEU A 51 16.15 12.59 -5.29
N ILE A 52 15.35 12.07 -6.23
CA ILE A 52 14.52 12.87 -7.14
C ILE A 52 13.45 13.64 -6.36
N THR A 53 12.79 12.97 -5.40
CA THR A 53 11.67 13.56 -4.66
C THR A 53 12.09 14.39 -3.46
N LYS A 54 13.37 14.30 -3.06
CA LYS A 54 13.91 14.88 -1.80
C LYS A 54 13.12 14.43 -0.57
N LYS A 55 12.61 13.21 -0.60
CA LYS A 55 11.89 12.55 0.50
C LYS A 55 12.58 11.23 0.80
N LYS A 56 12.36 10.68 2.01
CA LYS A 56 12.96 9.41 2.40
C LYS A 56 11.90 8.41 2.85
N PHE A 57 12.03 7.17 2.39
CA PHE A 57 11.09 6.10 2.72
C PHE A 57 11.22 5.73 4.20
N GLY A 58 10.11 5.86 4.95
CA GLY A 58 10.08 5.65 6.40
C GLY A 58 10.64 6.79 7.25
N ASP A 59 10.93 7.95 6.67
CA ASP A 59 11.39 9.12 7.43
C ASP A 59 10.26 9.72 8.28
N ASN A 60 10.60 10.11 9.51
CA ASN A 60 9.63 10.64 10.48
C ASN A 60 9.36 12.15 10.32
N SER A 61 10.02 12.82 9.37
CA SER A 61 9.86 14.26 9.12
C SER A 61 9.36 14.55 7.71
N ASN A 62 9.92 13.87 6.71
CA ASN A 62 9.56 14.05 5.30
C ASN A 62 9.40 12.69 4.60
N PRO A 63 8.37 11.90 4.96
CA PRO A 63 8.21 10.56 4.45
C PRO A 63 7.94 10.53 2.95
N LEU A 64 8.64 9.63 2.25
CA LEU A 64 8.27 9.20 0.91
C LEU A 64 7.16 8.16 1.03
N LEU A 65 6.05 8.38 0.36
CA LEU A 65 4.99 7.38 0.21
C LEU A 65 5.04 6.86 -1.23
N VAL A 66 4.94 5.54 -1.37
CA VAL A 66 4.97 4.89 -2.69
C VAL A 66 3.73 4.04 -2.91
N SER A 67 3.48 3.70 -4.17
CA SER A 67 2.43 2.76 -4.55
C SER A 67 3.06 1.57 -5.27
N VAL A 68 2.54 0.37 -5.02
CA VAL A 68 2.88 -0.83 -5.76
C VAL A 68 1.66 -1.24 -6.58
N ARG A 69 1.85 -1.41 -7.88
CA ARG A 69 0.77 -1.79 -8.81
C ARG A 69 1.29 -2.76 -9.85
N SER A 70 0.42 -3.60 -10.37
CA SER A 70 0.77 -4.42 -11.51
C SER A 70 0.77 -3.61 -12.80
N GLY A 71 1.58 -4.05 -13.77
CA GLY A 71 1.69 -3.47 -15.10
C GLY A 71 1.20 -4.43 -16.18
N SER A 72 -0.01 -4.97 -16.08
CA SER A 72 -0.56 -5.86 -17.12
C SER A 72 -0.78 -5.11 -18.45
N ARG A 73 -0.73 -5.85 -19.57
CA ARG A 73 -1.03 -5.30 -20.91
C ARG A 73 -2.50 -4.95 -21.05
N VAL A 74 -3.37 -5.69 -20.37
CA VAL A 74 -4.82 -5.51 -20.38
C VAL A 74 -5.24 -5.03 -19.01
N SER A 75 -5.93 -3.91 -18.96
CA SER A 75 -6.51 -3.42 -17.71
C SER A 75 -7.72 -4.29 -17.39
N MET A 76 -7.63 -5.06 -16.31
CA MET A 76 -8.73 -5.93 -15.89
C MET A 76 -9.21 -5.50 -14.50
N PRO A 77 -10.47 -5.11 -14.34
CA PRO A 77 -11.02 -4.74 -13.05
C PRO A 77 -10.85 -5.86 -12.01
N GLY A 78 -10.24 -5.55 -10.87
CA GLY A 78 -10.09 -6.49 -9.73
C GLY A 78 -9.07 -7.61 -9.93
N MET A 79 -8.20 -7.54 -10.94
CA MET A 79 -7.22 -8.61 -11.19
C MET A 79 -5.89 -8.44 -10.50
N MET A 80 -5.45 -7.22 -10.32
CA MET A 80 -4.16 -6.90 -9.72
C MET A 80 -4.26 -5.57 -8.99
N ASP A 81 -4.54 -5.67 -7.71
CA ASP A 81 -4.82 -4.50 -6.88
C ASP A 81 -3.61 -3.57 -6.76
N THR A 82 -3.90 -2.28 -6.77
CA THR A 82 -2.92 -1.26 -6.45
C THR A 82 -2.88 -1.09 -4.94
N ILE A 83 -1.70 -1.09 -4.35
CA ILE A 83 -1.51 -0.79 -2.93
C ILE A 83 -0.93 0.61 -2.84
N LEU A 84 -1.70 1.54 -2.28
CA LEU A 84 -1.36 2.94 -2.13
C LEU A 84 -0.77 3.22 -0.75
N ASN A 85 -0.05 4.33 -0.64
CA ASN A 85 0.43 4.90 0.63
C ASN A 85 1.37 3.99 1.44
N LEU A 86 2.08 3.07 0.77
CA LEU A 86 3.16 2.31 1.40
C LEU A 86 4.19 3.27 2.00
N GLY A 87 4.61 2.99 3.21
CA GLY A 87 5.48 3.88 4.00
C GLY A 87 4.75 4.59 5.13
N LEU A 88 3.40 4.52 5.18
CA LEU A 88 2.65 4.98 6.35
C LEU A 88 2.74 3.96 7.50
N ASN A 89 3.04 4.45 8.67
CA ASN A 89 3.02 3.73 9.95
C ASN A 89 2.69 4.73 11.08
N ASP A 90 2.71 4.28 12.32
CA ASP A 90 2.35 5.11 13.47
C ASP A 90 3.23 6.37 13.64
N ARG A 91 4.46 6.36 13.12
CA ARG A 91 5.38 7.49 13.16
C ARG A 91 5.24 8.40 11.93
N THR A 92 5.20 7.83 10.75
CA THR A 92 5.18 8.60 9.50
C THR A 92 3.82 9.28 9.26
N VAL A 93 2.71 8.74 9.82
CA VAL A 93 1.41 9.42 9.77
C VAL A 93 1.42 10.77 10.50
N ALA A 94 2.16 10.87 11.61
CA ALA A 94 2.31 12.14 12.33
C ALA A 94 3.10 13.17 11.50
N ALA A 95 4.13 12.72 10.77
CA ALA A 95 4.88 13.57 9.85
C ALA A 95 4.01 14.06 8.69
N LEU A 96 3.18 13.16 8.11
CA LEU A 96 2.22 13.54 7.07
C LEU A 96 1.22 14.58 7.57
N SER A 97 0.69 14.40 8.78
CA SER A 97 -0.22 15.33 9.44
C SER A 97 0.41 16.73 9.58
N LYS A 98 1.62 16.82 10.10
CA LYS A 98 2.35 18.09 10.21
C LYS A 98 2.56 18.76 8.86
N LYS A 99 3.01 17.98 7.86
CA LYS A 99 3.33 18.51 6.53
C LYS A 99 2.12 19.02 5.76
N THR A 100 0.98 18.40 5.95
CA THR A 100 -0.28 18.80 5.28
C THR A 100 -1.10 19.78 6.10
N SER A 101 -0.72 20.02 7.36
CA SER A 101 -1.54 20.75 8.34
C SER A 101 -2.96 20.18 8.44
N ASN A 102 -3.12 18.89 8.17
CA ASN A 102 -4.42 18.23 8.12
C ASN A 102 -4.34 16.82 8.75
N ASN A 103 -4.62 16.76 10.06
CA ASN A 103 -4.58 15.53 10.83
C ASN A 103 -5.62 14.51 10.34
N ARG A 104 -6.84 14.99 10.02
CA ARG A 104 -7.90 14.14 9.51
C ARG A 104 -7.51 13.45 8.22
N PHE A 105 -6.95 14.19 7.27
CA PHE A 105 -6.45 13.63 6.00
C PHE A 105 -5.36 12.58 6.21
N ALA A 106 -4.40 12.85 7.10
CA ALA A 106 -3.31 11.92 7.38
C ALA A 106 -3.84 10.61 7.99
N LYS A 107 -4.77 10.69 8.94
CA LYS A 107 -5.37 9.53 9.60
C LYS A 107 -6.26 8.72 8.65
N ASP A 108 -7.11 9.38 7.84
CA ASP A 108 -7.91 8.69 6.82
C ASP A 108 -7.02 7.99 5.78
N SER A 109 -5.92 8.64 5.35
CA SER A 109 -4.95 8.02 4.44
C SER A 109 -4.31 6.78 5.06
N TYR A 110 -3.99 6.81 6.35
CA TYR A 110 -3.42 5.66 7.06
C TYR A 110 -4.44 4.55 7.26
N ARG A 111 -5.67 4.88 7.63
CA ARG A 111 -6.78 3.93 7.72
C ARG A 111 -7.00 3.20 6.39
N ARG A 112 -7.08 3.95 5.27
CA ARG A 112 -7.23 3.38 3.92
C ARG A 112 -6.06 2.47 3.56
N PHE A 113 -4.85 2.85 3.93
CA PHE A 113 -3.67 2.00 3.71
C PHE A 113 -3.77 0.69 4.49
N ILE A 114 -4.14 0.71 5.77
CA ILE A 114 -4.30 -0.49 6.60
C ILE A 114 -5.38 -1.42 6.01
N GLN A 115 -6.53 -0.87 5.62
CA GLN A 115 -7.62 -1.62 4.98
C GLN A 115 -7.14 -2.28 3.69
N MET A 116 -6.53 -1.52 2.80
CA MET A 116 -6.05 -2.01 1.51
C MET A 116 -4.95 -3.06 1.67
N TYR A 117 -3.99 -2.83 2.57
CA TYR A 117 -2.93 -3.79 2.87
C TYR A 117 -3.49 -5.06 3.52
N GLY A 118 -4.42 -4.92 4.45
CA GLY A 118 -5.13 -6.03 5.08
C GLY A 118 -5.86 -6.91 4.06
N ASN A 119 -6.55 -6.28 3.12
CA ASN A 119 -7.26 -7.01 2.07
C ASN A 119 -6.30 -7.65 1.05
N VAL A 120 -5.45 -6.85 0.41
CA VAL A 120 -4.64 -7.29 -0.74
C VAL A 120 -3.46 -8.16 -0.32
N VAL A 121 -2.77 -7.81 0.76
CA VAL A 121 -1.52 -8.49 1.17
C VAL A 121 -1.79 -9.59 2.18
N LEU A 122 -2.69 -9.34 3.14
CA LEU A 122 -2.97 -10.28 4.22
C LEU A 122 -4.18 -11.18 3.95
N GLY A 123 -4.94 -10.92 2.87
CA GLY A 123 -6.07 -11.75 2.45
C GLY A 123 -7.31 -11.65 3.34
N ILE A 124 -7.46 -10.55 4.08
CA ILE A 124 -8.64 -10.30 4.91
C ILE A 124 -9.77 -9.75 4.03
N GLU A 125 -10.96 -10.26 4.18
CA GLU A 125 -12.12 -9.85 3.37
C GLU A 125 -12.47 -8.38 3.60
N SER A 126 -12.67 -7.62 2.51
CA SER A 126 -12.89 -6.16 2.54
C SER A 126 -14.10 -5.77 3.38
N HIS A 127 -15.17 -6.56 3.28
CA HIS A 127 -16.42 -6.28 4.00
C HIS A 127 -16.24 -6.18 5.52
N LEU A 128 -15.28 -6.92 6.12
CA LEU A 128 -15.03 -6.85 7.56
C LEU A 128 -14.55 -5.46 8.00
N PHE A 129 -13.76 -4.79 7.18
CA PHE A 129 -13.34 -3.42 7.43
C PHE A 129 -14.47 -2.42 7.21
N GLU A 130 -15.29 -2.65 6.18
CA GLU A 130 -16.44 -1.81 5.83
C GLU A 130 -17.51 -1.86 6.91
N GLU A 131 -17.86 -3.04 7.39
CA GLU A 131 -18.79 -3.23 8.51
C GLU A 131 -18.32 -2.48 9.79
N MET A 132 -17.02 -2.48 10.06
CA MET A 132 -16.48 -1.74 11.21
C MET A 132 -16.67 -0.23 11.05
N ILE A 133 -16.49 0.32 9.84
CA ILE A 133 -16.73 1.73 9.55
C ILE A 133 -18.21 2.06 9.70
N ASP A 134 -19.08 1.23 9.12
CA ASP A 134 -20.52 1.44 9.15
C ASP A 134 -21.08 1.38 10.57
N ASN A 135 -20.68 0.39 11.36
CA ASN A 135 -21.05 0.29 12.78
C ASN A 135 -20.54 1.50 13.58
N TYR A 136 -19.35 2.00 13.27
CA TYR A 136 -18.81 3.18 13.93
C TYR A 136 -19.63 4.44 13.60
N LYS A 137 -19.99 4.62 12.31
CA LYS A 137 -20.87 5.70 11.88
C LYS A 137 -22.24 5.63 12.54
N LEU A 138 -22.86 4.46 12.62
CA LEU A 138 -24.13 4.26 13.32
C LEU A 138 -24.04 4.66 14.79
N THR A 139 -22.99 4.25 15.49
CA THR A 139 -22.78 4.61 16.91
C THR A 139 -22.60 6.12 17.11
N LYS A 140 -22.01 6.80 16.13
CA LYS A 140 -21.81 8.25 16.13
C LYS A 140 -23.03 9.04 15.67
N GLY A 141 -24.00 8.41 15.03
CA GLY A 141 -25.16 9.07 14.43
C GLY A 141 -24.83 9.89 13.18
N VAL A 142 -23.79 9.46 12.41
CA VAL A 142 -23.39 10.11 11.16
C VAL A 142 -23.58 9.15 9.97
N LEU A 143 -23.76 9.71 8.78
CA LEU A 143 -24.03 8.92 7.58
C LEU A 143 -22.81 8.78 6.68
N MET A 144 -21.97 9.81 6.61
CA MET A 144 -20.87 9.87 5.65
C MET A 144 -19.50 9.79 6.33
N ASP A 145 -18.55 9.18 5.68
CA ASP A 145 -17.15 9.14 6.13
C ASP A 145 -16.54 10.54 6.30
N THR A 146 -17.05 11.53 5.56
CA THR A 146 -16.61 12.92 5.64
C THR A 146 -16.95 13.61 6.96
N GLU A 147 -17.91 13.07 7.70
CA GLU A 147 -18.35 13.57 8.99
C GLU A 147 -17.50 13.04 10.16
N LEU A 148 -16.71 11.98 9.90
CA LEU A 148 -15.77 11.44 10.88
C LEU A 148 -14.56 12.37 11.02
N ASN A 149 -14.18 12.66 12.24
CA ASN A 149 -13.04 13.50 12.57
C ASN A 149 -11.74 12.67 12.73
N SER A 150 -10.65 13.31 13.13
CA SER A 150 -9.35 12.67 13.28
C SER A 150 -9.30 11.62 14.40
N ASP A 151 -10.02 11.85 15.50
CA ASP A 151 -10.06 10.96 16.65
C ASP A 151 -10.89 9.71 16.35
N ASP A 152 -11.93 9.87 15.55
CA ASP A 152 -12.74 8.77 15.02
C ASP A 152 -11.88 7.83 14.15
N TRP A 153 -11.06 8.41 13.27
CA TRP A 153 -10.12 7.62 12.47
C TRP A 153 -9.05 6.93 13.31
N ASP A 154 -8.57 7.54 14.39
CA ASP A 154 -7.65 6.89 15.32
C ASP A 154 -8.28 5.67 16.00
N GLY A 155 -9.55 5.78 16.41
CA GLY A 155 -10.32 4.66 16.93
C GLY A 155 -10.44 3.51 15.94
N LEU A 156 -10.83 3.82 14.69
CA LEU A 156 -10.95 2.84 13.61
C LEU A 156 -9.60 2.21 13.23
N ILE A 157 -8.51 2.97 13.19
CA ILE A 157 -7.15 2.44 12.95
C ILE A 157 -6.78 1.39 14.01
N LYS A 158 -7.07 1.64 15.29
CA LYS A 158 -6.83 0.69 16.37
C LYS A 158 -7.65 -0.59 16.16
N ASN A 159 -8.92 -0.45 15.85
CA ASN A 159 -9.82 -1.58 15.62
C ASN A 159 -9.38 -2.41 14.39
N PHE A 160 -8.97 -1.77 13.30
CA PHE A 160 -8.43 -2.46 12.12
C PHE A 160 -7.16 -3.27 12.44
N LYS A 161 -6.28 -2.73 13.28
CA LYS A 161 -5.09 -3.47 13.72
C LYS A 161 -5.44 -4.67 14.60
N VAL A 162 -6.46 -4.54 15.44
CA VAL A 162 -7.00 -5.67 16.23
C VAL A 162 -7.55 -6.74 15.29
N LEU A 163 -8.40 -6.38 14.34
CA LEU A 163 -8.94 -7.31 13.33
C LEU A 163 -7.81 -8.05 12.59
N ILE A 164 -6.78 -7.32 12.16
CA ILE A 164 -5.62 -7.92 11.48
C ILE A 164 -4.94 -8.93 12.38
N PHE A 165 -4.71 -8.60 13.65
CA PHE A 165 -4.11 -9.52 14.61
C PHE A 165 -4.97 -10.76 14.85
N GLU A 166 -6.27 -10.60 15.00
CA GLU A 166 -7.21 -11.71 15.18
C GLU A 166 -7.21 -12.68 13.99
N LYS A 167 -7.19 -12.15 12.78
CA LYS A 167 -7.23 -12.95 11.54
C LYS A 167 -5.89 -13.58 11.18
N THR A 168 -4.78 -12.90 11.46
CA THR A 168 -3.45 -13.33 10.98
C THR A 168 -2.52 -13.82 12.08
N LYS A 169 -2.83 -13.55 13.36
CA LYS A 169 -1.96 -13.73 14.53
C LYS A 169 -0.65 -12.93 14.43
N LYS A 170 -0.64 -11.88 13.61
CA LYS A 170 0.50 -10.97 13.42
C LYS A 170 0.03 -9.53 13.53
N ASN A 171 0.87 -8.68 14.09
CA ASN A 171 0.60 -7.25 14.09
C ASN A 171 0.70 -6.67 12.68
N PHE A 172 -0.04 -5.58 12.43
CA PHE A 172 0.14 -4.79 11.21
C PHE A 172 1.59 -4.29 11.13
N PRO A 173 2.31 -4.53 10.01
CA PRO A 173 3.73 -4.23 9.90
C PRO A 173 4.01 -2.72 10.02
N GLN A 174 4.90 -2.36 10.94
CA GLN A 174 5.37 -0.99 11.13
C GLN A 174 6.68 -0.70 10.40
N ASP A 175 7.42 -1.73 9.99
CA ASP A 175 8.59 -1.59 9.13
C ASP A 175 8.14 -1.33 7.69
N VAL A 176 8.56 -0.20 7.13
CA VAL A 176 8.15 0.23 5.79
C VAL A 176 8.68 -0.68 4.68
N TYR A 177 9.81 -1.32 4.89
CA TYR A 177 10.35 -2.29 3.93
C TYR A 177 9.59 -3.61 4.00
N GLU A 178 9.18 -4.06 5.18
CA GLU A 178 8.28 -5.21 5.32
C GLU A 178 6.97 -4.97 4.56
N GLN A 179 6.39 -3.77 4.69
CA GLN A 179 5.21 -3.37 3.93
C GLN A 179 5.46 -3.43 2.41
N LEU A 180 6.56 -2.82 1.95
CA LEU A 180 6.89 -2.76 0.52
C LEU A 180 7.10 -4.15 -0.07
N PHE A 181 7.87 -4.99 0.59
CA PHE A 181 8.14 -6.35 0.10
C PHE A 181 6.93 -7.26 0.19
N GLY A 182 6.08 -7.08 1.21
CA GLY A 182 4.78 -7.74 1.30
C GLY A 182 3.88 -7.40 0.11
N ALA A 183 3.80 -6.12 -0.24
CA ALA A 183 3.03 -5.63 -1.39
C ALA A 183 3.56 -6.17 -2.73
N ILE A 184 4.87 -6.14 -2.95
CA ILE A 184 5.50 -6.69 -4.17
C ILE A 184 5.22 -8.19 -4.28
N LYS A 185 5.36 -8.93 -3.17
CA LYS A 185 5.06 -10.36 -3.12
C LYS A 185 3.59 -10.64 -3.46
N ALA A 186 2.65 -9.85 -2.93
CA ALA A 186 1.23 -10.00 -3.22
C ALA A 186 0.94 -9.78 -4.72
N VAL A 187 1.54 -8.75 -5.34
CA VAL A 187 1.43 -8.53 -6.78
C VAL A 187 2.00 -9.70 -7.57
N PHE A 188 3.18 -10.23 -7.22
CA PHE A 188 3.73 -11.42 -7.90
C PHE A 188 2.81 -12.62 -7.78
N LEU A 189 2.23 -12.88 -6.59
CA LEU A 189 1.31 -13.99 -6.37
C LEU A 189 0.01 -13.85 -7.18
N SER A 190 -0.46 -12.63 -7.39
CA SER A 190 -1.70 -12.37 -8.15
C SER A 190 -1.60 -12.79 -9.62
N TRP A 191 -0.39 -12.87 -10.20
CA TRP A 191 -0.17 -13.32 -11.58
C TRP A 191 -0.56 -14.78 -11.83
N GLU A 192 -0.56 -15.63 -10.81
CA GLU A 192 -1.03 -17.02 -10.89
C GLU A 192 -2.45 -17.23 -10.38
N SER A 193 -3.17 -16.16 -10.07
CA SER A 193 -4.57 -16.26 -9.67
C SER A 193 -5.42 -16.90 -10.79
N LYS A 194 -6.51 -17.58 -10.41
CA LYS A 194 -7.45 -18.15 -11.40
C LYS A 194 -7.94 -17.08 -12.40
N ARG A 195 -8.14 -15.84 -11.94
CA ARG A 195 -8.53 -14.71 -12.79
C ARG A 195 -7.44 -14.37 -13.83
N ALA A 196 -6.18 -14.33 -13.42
CA ALA A 196 -5.06 -14.03 -14.32
C ALA A 196 -4.83 -15.11 -15.38
N LYS A 197 -5.17 -16.37 -15.09
CA LYS A 197 -5.00 -17.50 -16.03
C LYS A 197 -6.12 -17.59 -17.08
N ASN A 198 -7.25 -16.96 -16.84
CA ASN A 198 -8.41 -16.99 -17.77
C ASN A 198 -8.35 -15.86 -18.82
N TYR A 199 -7.29 -15.08 -18.85
CA TYR A 199 -7.00 -13.99 -19.76
C TYR A 199 -5.63 -14.17 -20.42
#